data_1e9cf56a1305992eec9518768dac3db4
#
_entry.id   1e9cf56a1305992eec9518768dac3db4
#
_cell.length_a   1.000
_cell.length_b   1.000
_cell.length_c   1.000
_cell.angle_alpha   90.00
_cell.angle_beta   90.00
_cell.angle_gamma   90.00
#
_symmetry.space_group_name_H-M   'P 1'
#
loop_
_entity.id
_entity.type
_entity.pdbx_description
1 polymer ?
#
loop_
_entity_poly.entity_id
_entity_poly.type
_entity_poly.pdbx_seq_one_letter_code
_entity_poly.pdbx_strand_id
1 'polypeptide(L)'
;MRIFVVFFFCLVSFYSFAQVIAEGDTILCDGQQGEVGVTLTATSFAVDLTDANIYTDDIFGGVIDLGFDFDFYGNTYNQVVLSSNNYLSFNIANAGGFSGWAINAAVPNNFDAPLNSILCPWQDIYPGVDGNGTIQYATTGEAPNRVFIASFCGIPMFSCTDICYSSQIKLYESTNVIETHIAQKVLCTTWNGGVAIH
;
A
#
# COMPACT_ATOMS: atom_id res chain seq x y z
N MET A 1 6.05 -37.92 62.94
CA MET A 1 6.32 -36.61 62.29
C MET A 1 6.18 -36.81 60.78
N ARG A 2 5.03 -36.44 60.23
CA ARG A 2 4.73 -36.59 58.78
C ARG A 2 5.10 -35.28 58.09
N ILE A 3 6.09 -35.34 57.19
CA ILE A 3 6.51 -34.20 56.36
C ILE A 3 5.58 -34.17 55.16
N PHE A 4 4.78 -33.09 55.02
CA PHE A 4 4.04 -32.78 53.81
C PHE A 4 4.95 -31.96 52.88
N VAL A 5 5.32 -32.57 51.75
CA VAL A 5 5.98 -31.84 50.68
C VAL A 5 4.90 -31.25 49.77
N VAL A 6 4.74 -29.95 49.79
CA VAL A 6 3.87 -29.22 48.87
C VAL A 6 4.63 -28.93 47.59
N PHE A 7 4.27 -29.62 46.52
CA PHE A 7 4.77 -29.29 45.17
C PHE A 7 4.02 -28.05 44.65
N PHE A 8 4.75 -26.94 44.54
CA PHE A 8 4.28 -25.75 43.86
C PHE A 8 4.45 -25.94 42.35
N PHE A 9 3.36 -26.27 41.64
CA PHE A 9 3.37 -26.27 40.19
C PHE A 9 3.33 -24.84 39.71
N CYS A 10 4.48 -24.32 39.24
CA CYS A 10 4.58 -23.08 38.53
C CYS A 10 4.00 -23.32 37.13
N LEU A 11 2.77 -22.86 36.88
CA LEU A 11 2.16 -22.82 35.56
C LEU A 11 2.87 -21.71 34.74
N VAL A 12 3.89 -22.11 34.01
CA VAL A 12 4.47 -21.25 32.99
C VAL A 12 3.54 -21.27 31.79
N SER A 13 2.77 -20.21 31.62
CA SER A 13 1.97 -20.01 30.42
C SER A 13 2.91 -19.69 29.26
N PHE A 14 3.16 -20.66 28.41
CA PHE A 14 3.83 -20.43 27.13
C PHE A 14 2.81 -19.79 26.19
N TYR A 15 2.98 -18.50 25.92
CA TYR A 15 2.33 -17.85 24.79
C TYR A 15 3.04 -18.31 23.53
N SER A 16 2.48 -19.31 22.85
CA SER A 16 2.93 -19.65 21.50
C SER A 16 2.38 -18.61 20.54
N PHE A 17 3.24 -17.70 20.11
CA PHE A 17 2.95 -16.92 18.91
C PHE A 17 3.23 -17.84 17.71
N ALA A 18 2.18 -18.34 17.08
CA ALA A 18 2.34 -19.01 15.80
C ALA A 18 2.62 -17.90 14.76
N GLN A 19 3.88 -17.70 14.45
CA GLN A 19 4.27 -16.88 13.31
C GLN A 19 4.11 -17.75 12.07
N VAL A 20 3.08 -17.50 11.29
CA VAL A 20 2.94 -18.08 9.97
C VAL A 20 3.62 -17.17 9.00
N ILE A 21 4.78 -17.59 8.51
CA ILE A 21 5.43 -16.94 7.36
C ILE A 21 4.74 -17.55 6.15
N ALA A 22 3.84 -16.80 5.54
CA ALA A 22 3.34 -17.14 4.21
C ALA A 22 4.43 -16.79 3.21
N GLU A 23 4.97 -17.79 2.53
CA GLU A 23 5.82 -17.55 1.36
C GLU A 23 4.91 -17.07 0.23
N GLY A 24 4.97 -15.80 -0.06
CA GLY A 24 4.17 -15.11 -1.08
C GLY A 24 3.21 -14.09 -0.45
N ASP A 25 3.62 -12.83 -0.50
CA ASP A 25 2.74 -11.72 -0.13
C ASP A 25 1.59 -11.64 -1.13
N THR A 26 0.38 -11.95 -0.69
CA THR A 26 -0.82 -11.77 -1.52
C THR A 26 -1.49 -10.48 -1.08
N ILE A 27 -1.56 -9.51 -1.99
CA ILE A 27 -2.37 -8.31 -1.80
C ILE A 27 -3.82 -8.70 -2.02
N LEU A 28 -4.63 -8.61 -0.97
CA LEU A 28 -6.07 -8.78 -1.05
C LEU A 28 -6.72 -7.41 -1.02
N CYS A 29 -7.56 -7.14 -2.02
CA CYS A 29 -8.43 -6.00 -2.03
C CYS A 29 -9.69 -6.31 -1.21
N ASP A 30 -10.38 -5.28 -0.74
CA ASP A 30 -11.63 -5.43 0.00
C ASP A 30 -12.63 -6.29 -0.81
N GLY A 31 -13.17 -7.32 -0.16
CA GLY A 31 -14.10 -8.28 -0.78
C GLY A 31 -13.46 -9.42 -1.59
N GLN A 32 -12.15 -9.49 -1.73
CA GLN A 32 -11.48 -10.61 -2.38
C GLN A 32 -11.19 -11.76 -1.41
N GLN A 33 -11.52 -12.98 -1.82
CA GLN A 33 -11.13 -14.20 -1.12
C GLN A 33 -9.92 -14.82 -1.82
N GLY A 34 -8.79 -14.94 -1.10
CA GLY A 34 -7.65 -15.70 -1.56
C GLY A 34 -7.73 -17.14 -1.06
N GLU A 35 -7.60 -18.12 -1.94
CA GLU A 35 -7.37 -19.51 -1.51
C GLU A 35 -5.90 -19.66 -1.15
N VAL A 36 -5.61 -19.67 0.15
CA VAL A 36 -4.33 -20.16 0.68
C VAL A 36 -4.57 -21.59 1.13
N GLY A 37 -3.86 -22.54 0.53
CA GLY A 37 -4.00 -23.98 0.82
C GLY A 37 -3.48 -24.40 2.20
N VAL A 38 -3.61 -23.55 3.20
CA VAL A 38 -3.29 -23.82 4.61
C VAL A 38 -4.51 -23.44 5.42
N THR A 39 -5.04 -24.40 6.18
CA THR A 39 -6.08 -24.11 7.18
C THR A 39 -5.43 -23.33 8.31
N LEU A 40 -5.41 -22.01 8.19
CA LEU A 40 -4.97 -21.12 9.25
C LEU A 40 -6.17 -20.79 10.13
N THR A 41 -6.13 -21.16 11.39
CA THR A 41 -6.89 -20.49 12.44
C THR A 41 -6.21 -19.14 12.73
N ALA A 42 -6.01 -18.34 11.70
CA ALA A 42 -5.56 -16.97 11.86
C ALA A 42 -6.81 -16.10 11.95
N THR A 43 -6.92 -15.34 13.02
CA THR A 43 -7.77 -14.17 13.04
C THR A 43 -7.25 -13.25 11.95
N SER A 44 -7.95 -13.18 10.81
CA SER A 44 -7.67 -12.16 9.81
C SER A 44 -7.98 -10.81 10.45
N PHE A 45 -6.96 -10.01 10.67
CA PHE A 45 -7.18 -8.61 11.02
C PHE A 45 -7.59 -7.91 9.73
N ALA A 46 -8.89 -7.72 9.56
CA ALA A 46 -9.37 -6.82 8.52
C ALA A 46 -8.89 -5.41 8.90
N VAL A 47 -8.11 -4.79 8.02
CA VAL A 47 -7.79 -3.37 8.14
C VAL A 47 -8.92 -2.61 7.45
N ASP A 48 -9.62 -1.76 8.20
CA ASP A 48 -10.63 -0.87 7.62
C ASP A 48 -9.90 0.18 6.76
N LEU A 49 -10.01 0.04 5.44
CA LEU A 49 -9.43 0.96 4.48
C LEU A 49 -10.37 2.14 4.24
N THR A 50 -9.80 3.34 4.23
CA THR A 50 -10.51 4.58 3.88
C THR A 50 -10.34 4.86 2.40
N ASP A 51 -11.42 5.19 1.71
CA ASP A 51 -11.40 5.57 0.31
C ASP A 51 -10.65 6.90 0.11
N ALA A 52 -9.71 6.93 -0.83
CA ALA A 52 -8.97 8.14 -1.17
C ALA A 52 -9.77 9.12 -2.05
N ASN A 53 -10.99 8.72 -2.48
CA ASN A 53 -11.89 9.49 -3.34
C ASN A 53 -11.25 9.92 -4.68
N ILE A 54 -10.50 9.01 -5.28
CA ILE A 54 -9.85 9.20 -6.58
C ILE A 54 -10.54 8.30 -7.60
N TYR A 55 -11.40 8.87 -8.44
CA TYR A 55 -12.25 8.16 -9.40
C TYR A 55 -12.09 8.68 -10.82
N THR A 56 -11.00 9.39 -11.09
CA THR A 56 -10.72 9.93 -12.41
C THR A 56 -9.23 9.81 -12.69
N ASP A 57 -8.90 9.89 -13.95
CA ASP A 57 -7.54 9.81 -14.46
C ASP A 57 -6.74 11.08 -14.19
N ASP A 58 -5.42 10.95 -14.13
CA ASP A 58 -4.42 12.04 -14.08
C ASP A 58 -4.61 13.07 -12.96
N ILE A 59 -5.03 12.63 -11.77
CA ILE A 59 -5.26 13.52 -10.64
C ILE A 59 -4.56 13.03 -9.36
N PHE A 60 -4.15 13.98 -8.52
CA PHE A 60 -3.87 13.71 -7.11
C PHE A 60 -5.15 13.83 -6.28
N GLY A 61 -5.30 12.93 -5.33
CA GLY A 61 -6.34 13.02 -4.31
C GLY A 61 -6.13 14.16 -3.31
N GLY A 62 -6.93 14.15 -2.27
CA GLY A 62 -6.79 15.07 -1.13
C GLY A 62 -5.56 14.76 -0.28
N VAL A 63 -5.25 15.68 0.64
CA VAL A 63 -4.19 15.47 1.65
C VAL A 63 -4.62 14.40 2.63
N ILE A 64 -3.71 13.49 2.93
CA ILE A 64 -3.89 12.36 3.85
C ILE A 64 -2.86 12.47 4.97
N ASP A 65 -3.29 12.39 6.22
CA ASP A 65 -2.41 12.30 7.38
C ASP A 65 -1.86 10.88 7.52
N LEU A 66 -0.55 10.75 7.66
CA LEU A 66 0.10 9.46 7.93
C LEU A 66 -0.21 8.94 9.35
N GLY A 67 -0.51 9.86 10.26
CA GLY A 67 -0.67 9.57 11.68
C GLY A 67 0.65 9.50 12.47
N PHE A 68 1.78 9.64 11.79
CA PHE A 68 3.14 9.66 12.38
C PHE A 68 4.09 10.47 11.50
N ASP A 69 5.25 10.79 12.07
CA ASP A 69 6.34 11.43 11.34
C ASP A 69 7.15 10.37 10.57
N PHE A 70 7.42 10.62 9.31
CA PHE A 70 8.17 9.75 8.41
C PHE A 70 9.32 10.53 7.76
N ASP A 71 10.54 10.01 7.90
CA ASP A 71 11.74 10.64 7.34
C ASP A 71 12.01 10.11 5.93
N PHE A 72 12.07 11.03 4.96
CA PHE A 72 12.35 10.73 3.57
C PHE A 72 13.41 11.69 3.03
N TYR A 73 14.58 11.17 2.64
CA TYR A 73 15.73 11.93 2.15
C TYR A 73 16.11 13.15 3.04
N GLY A 74 16.11 12.94 4.37
CA GLY A 74 16.52 13.95 5.34
C GLY A 74 15.48 15.03 5.65
N ASN A 75 14.25 14.87 5.18
CA ASN A 75 13.11 15.69 5.55
C ASN A 75 12.06 14.83 6.25
N THR A 76 11.37 15.41 7.23
CA THR A 76 10.31 14.75 7.97
C THR A 76 8.95 15.17 7.43
N TYR A 77 8.08 14.20 7.15
CA TYR A 77 6.74 14.38 6.63
C TYR A 77 5.73 13.66 7.51
N ASN A 78 4.54 14.21 7.66
CA ASN A 78 3.41 13.55 8.32
C ASN A 78 2.15 13.50 7.45
N GLN A 79 2.25 13.96 6.22
CA GLN A 79 1.15 14.00 5.25
C GLN A 79 1.64 13.58 3.88
N VAL A 80 0.73 13.03 3.09
CA VAL A 80 0.95 12.62 1.70
C VAL A 80 -0.27 12.93 0.84
N VAL A 81 -0.09 12.86 -0.47
CA VAL A 81 -1.17 12.77 -1.46
C VAL A 81 -0.96 11.52 -2.31
N LEU A 82 -2.04 10.84 -2.66
CA LEU A 82 -2.02 9.69 -3.56
C LEU A 82 -2.36 10.13 -4.98
N SER A 83 -1.67 9.53 -5.94
CA SER A 83 -1.89 9.76 -7.37
C SER A 83 -2.80 8.70 -7.96
N SER A 84 -3.64 9.07 -8.93
CA SER A 84 -4.35 8.12 -9.78
C SER A 84 -3.41 7.18 -10.55
N ASN A 85 -2.16 7.57 -10.75
CA ASN A 85 -1.13 6.84 -11.50
C ASN A 85 -0.19 6.01 -10.62
N ASN A 86 -0.74 5.48 -9.50
CA ASN A 86 -0.10 4.47 -8.66
C ASN A 86 1.20 4.91 -8.00
N TYR A 87 1.23 6.09 -7.43
CA TYR A 87 2.32 6.57 -6.59
C TYR A 87 1.82 7.51 -5.49
N LEU A 88 2.67 7.81 -4.54
CA LEU A 88 2.41 8.82 -3.53
C LEU A 88 3.44 9.94 -3.57
N SER A 89 3.04 11.13 -3.16
CA SER A 89 3.93 12.29 -3.04
C SER A 89 3.83 12.90 -1.64
N PHE A 90 4.98 13.28 -1.10
CA PHE A 90 5.06 14.07 0.13
C PHE A 90 4.86 15.58 -0.13
N ASN A 91 4.81 15.99 -1.39
CA ASN A 91 4.48 17.38 -1.73
C ASN A 91 2.96 17.56 -1.75
N ILE A 92 2.40 17.94 -0.60
CA ILE A 92 0.96 18.14 -0.42
C ILE A 92 0.39 19.30 -1.25
N ALA A 93 1.23 20.18 -1.80
CA ALA A 93 0.77 21.22 -2.72
C ALA A 93 0.22 20.64 -4.05
N ASN A 94 0.49 19.36 -4.33
CA ASN A 94 -0.07 18.65 -5.48
C ASN A 94 -1.53 18.25 -5.29
N ALA A 95 -2.09 18.33 -4.08
CA ALA A 95 -3.47 17.89 -3.79
C ALA A 95 -4.51 18.48 -4.75
N GLY A 96 -5.32 17.62 -5.37
CA GLY A 96 -6.33 18.00 -6.36
C GLY A 96 -5.78 18.47 -7.70
N GLY A 97 -4.45 18.48 -7.88
CA GLY A 97 -3.78 18.90 -9.11
C GLY A 97 -3.57 17.73 -10.08
N PHE A 98 -2.96 18.08 -11.22
CA PHE A 98 -2.59 17.11 -12.26
C PHE A 98 -1.53 16.15 -11.76
N SER A 99 -1.71 14.87 -12.05
CA SER A 99 -0.78 13.79 -11.76
C SER A 99 -0.24 13.22 -13.08
N GLY A 100 1.06 13.35 -13.30
CA GLY A 100 1.70 12.88 -14.53
C GLY A 100 1.72 11.37 -14.66
N TRP A 101 1.73 10.91 -15.90
CA TRP A 101 1.73 9.50 -16.29
C TRP A 101 2.83 9.14 -17.29
N ALA A 102 3.33 10.13 -18.04
CA ALA A 102 4.20 9.89 -19.18
C ALA A 102 5.65 9.64 -18.76
N ILE A 103 6.18 8.49 -19.16
CA ILE A 103 7.57 8.12 -18.93
C ILE A 103 8.38 8.46 -20.19
N ASN A 104 8.69 9.71 -20.36
CA ASN A 104 9.38 10.25 -21.54
C ASN A 104 10.70 10.95 -21.20
N ALA A 105 11.05 11.00 -19.93
CA ALA A 105 12.26 11.65 -19.42
C ALA A 105 12.85 10.87 -18.24
N ALA A 106 14.05 11.27 -17.82
CA ALA A 106 14.64 10.74 -16.60
C ALA A 106 13.76 11.01 -15.36
N VAL A 107 13.75 10.09 -14.42
CA VAL A 107 12.98 10.15 -13.17
C VAL A 107 13.95 10.44 -12.02
N PRO A 108 13.61 11.33 -11.07
CA PRO A 108 12.42 12.19 -11.06
C PRO A 108 12.55 13.39 -12.00
N ASN A 109 11.43 14.01 -12.36
CA ASN A 109 11.38 15.25 -13.11
C ASN A 109 10.23 16.14 -12.59
N ASN A 110 10.16 17.40 -13.04
CA ASN A 110 9.18 18.34 -12.51
C ASN A 110 7.82 18.31 -13.23
N PHE A 111 7.64 17.43 -14.21
CA PHE A 111 6.41 17.35 -15.01
C PHE A 111 5.59 16.13 -14.65
N ASP A 112 6.07 14.94 -14.98
CA ASP A 112 5.29 13.71 -14.84
C ASP A 112 5.67 12.91 -13.58
N ALA A 113 6.92 13.01 -13.14
CA ALA A 113 7.44 12.27 -11.99
C ALA A 113 8.01 13.23 -10.92
N PRO A 114 7.14 13.85 -10.09
CA PRO A 114 7.54 14.92 -9.19
C PRO A 114 8.55 14.45 -8.14
N LEU A 115 9.39 15.40 -7.68
CA LEU A 115 10.29 15.22 -6.56
C LEU A 115 9.51 14.87 -5.28
N ASN A 116 10.19 14.28 -4.30
CA ASN A 116 9.63 13.85 -3.04
C ASN A 116 8.43 12.89 -3.19
N SER A 117 8.56 11.94 -4.11
CA SER A 117 7.53 10.94 -4.38
C SER A 117 8.10 9.53 -4.34
N ILE A 118 7.26 8.57 -4.00
CA ILE A 118 7.52 7.13 -4.10
C ILE A 118 6.79 6.63 -5.33
N LEU A 119 7.56 6.43 -6.40
CA LEU A 119 7.07 6.03 -7.72
C LEU A 119 7.22 4.51 -7.87
N CYS A 120 6.35 3.75 -7.23
CA CYS A 120 6.50 2.30 -7.29
C CYS A 120 5.18 1.55 -7.14
N PRO A 121 4.83 0.88 -8.18
CA PRO A 121 5.27 1.03 -9.56
C PRO A 121 4.44 2.11 -10.24
N TRP A 122 5.06 3.15 -10.69
CA TRP A 122 4.39 4.21 -11.46
C TRP A 122 3.84 3.65 -12.77
N GLN A 123 2.54 3.79 -12.97
CA GLN A 123 1.81 3.19 -14.08
C GLN A 123 0.61 4.06 -14.44
N ASP A 124 0.38 4.26 -15.71
CA ASP A 124 -0.80 4.92 -16.23
C ASP A 124 -2.03 4.02 -16.05
N ILE A 125 -2.81 4.27 -14.99
CA ILE A 125 -4.00 3.51 -14.62
C ILE A 125 -5.18 4.45 -14.45
N TYR A 126 -6.36 3.94 -14.77
CA TYR A 126 -7.59 4.74 -14.83
C TYR A 126 -8.59 4.32 -13.75
N PRO A 127 -8.49 4.86 -12.51
CA PRO A 127 -9.45 4.57 -11.45
C PRO A 127 -10.84 5.11 -11.82
N GLY A 128 -11.87 4.33 -11.48
CA GLY A 128 -13.27 4.71 -11.67
C GLY A 128 -13.82 4.48 -13.08
N VAL A 129 -13.02 4.05 -14.04
CA VAL A 129 -13.54 3.65 -15.35
C VAL A 129 -14.45 2.42 -15.17
N ASP A 130 -15.65 2.48 -15.72
CA ASP A 130 -16.68 1.42 -15.58
C ASP A 130 -17.00 1.04 -14.12
N GLY A 131 -16.71 1.92 -13.16
CA GLY A 131 -16.89 1.68 -11.74
C GLY A 131 -15.89 0.71 -11.12
N ASN A 132 -14.79 0.42 -11.81
CA ASN A 132 -13.77 -0.53 -11.38
C ASN A 132 -12.58 0.15 -10.71
N GLY A 133 -11.96 -0.62 -9.79
CA GLY A 133 -10.76 -0.24 -9.07
C GLY A 133 -11.00 0.71 -7.91
N THR A 134 -10.18 0.58 -6.89
CA THR A 134 -10.21 1.43 -5.70
C THR A 134 -8.82 1.88 -5.31
N ILE A 135 -8.71 3.13 -4.87
CA ILE A 135 -7.52 3.66 -4.20
C ILE A 135 -7.92 3.96 -2.77
N GLN A 136 -7.31 3.24 -1.84
CA GLN A 136 -7.67 3.27 -0.43
C GLN A 136 -6.41 3.38 0.43
N TYR A 137 -6.57 3.83 1.67
CA TYR A 137 -5.46 3.92 2.62
C TYR A 137 -5.90 3.61 4.03
N ALA A 138 -4.93 3.28 4.88
CA ALA A 138 -5.11 3.17 6.32
C ALA A 138 -3.78 3.39 7.05
N THR A 139 -3.87 3.78 8.31
CA THR A 139 -2.75 3.66 9.25
C THR A 139 -3.14 2.66 10.32
N THR A 140 -2.33 1.62 10.49
CA THR A 140 -2.59 0.51 11.41
C THR A 140 -1.45 0.34 12.41
N GLY A 141 -1.70 -0.43 13.46
CA GLY A 141 -0.74 -0.65 14.55
C GLY A 141 -0.79 0.44 15.62
N GLU A 142 0.13 0.34 16.57
CA GLU A 142 0.26 1.26 17.70
C GLU A 142 1.65 1.90 17.70
N ALA A 143 1.70 3.17 18.11
CA ALA A 143 2.97 3.87 18.24
C ALA A 143 3.92 3.10 19.20
N PRO A 144 5.21 2.98 18.89
CA PRO A 144 5.91 3.59 17.74
C PRO A 144 6.03 2.67 16.51
N ASN A 145 5.14 1.71 16.32
CA ASN A 145 5.22 0.69 15.26
C ASN A 145 4.02 0.75 14.31
N ARG A 146 3.54 1.95 14.00
CA ARG A 146 2.45 2.15 13.05
C ARG A 146 2.94 1.95 11.62
N VAL A 147 2.02 1.54 10.76
CA VAL A 147 2.26 1.36 9.33
C VAL A 147 1.18 2.08 8.55
N PHE A 148 1.57 3.01 7.70
CA PHE A 148 0.68 3.58 6.71
C PHE A 148 0.66 2.69 5.48
N ILE A 149 -0.53 2.44 4.95
CA ILE A 149 -0.76 1.58 3.79
C ILE A 149 -1.55 2.38 2.76
N ALA A 150 -1.02 2.49 1.54
CA ALA A 150 -1.77 2.94 0.37
C ALA A 150 -2.01 1.73 -0.54
N SER A 151 -3.26 1.44 -0.84
CA SER A 151 -3.69 0.27 -1.62
C SER A 151 -4.33 0.71 -2.93
N PHE A 152 -3.81 0.18 -4.03
CA PHE A 152 -4.32 0.36 -5.39
C PHE A 152 -4.84 -1.00 -5.86
N CYS A 153 -6.14 -1.15 -6.00
CA CYS A 153 -6.74 -2.46 -6.15
C CYS A 153 -7.65 -2.57 -7.36
N GLY A 154 -7.33 -3.52 -8.26
CA GLY A 154 -8.15 -3.85 -9.41
C GLY A 154 -8.35 -2.69 -10.38
N ILE A 155 -7.40 -1.75 -10.46
CA ILE A 155 -7.56 -0.54 -11.25
C ILE A 155 -7.27 -0.85 -12.72
N PRO A 156 -8.20 -0.53 -13.64
CA PRO A 156 -7.98 -0.70 -15.07
C PRO A 156 -6.79 0.08 -15.58
N MET A 157 -6.07 -0.49 -16.53
CA MET A 157 -5.01 0.21 -17.25
C MET A 157 -5.61 1.25 -18.19
N PHE A 158 -4.99 2.41 -18.30
CA PHE A 158 -5.39 3.37 -19.33
C PHE A 158 -5.25 2.74 -20.72
N SER A 159 -6.22 2.97 -21.59
CA SER A 159 -6.28 2.40 -22.95
C SER A 159 -6.43 0.87 -23.07
N CYS A 160 -6.34 0.11 -21.96
CA CYS A 160 -6.53 -1.33 -21.91
C CYS A 160 -7.43 -1.68 -20.69
N THR A 161 -8.66 -1.19 -20.69
CA THR A 161 -9.54 -1.24 -19.51
C THR A 161 -10.07 -2.64 -19.17
N ASP A 162 -9.83 -3.62 -20.01
CA ASP A 162 -10.10 -5.03 -19.77
C ASP A 162 -9.05 -5.74 -18.91
N ILE A 163 -7.93 -5.07 -18.63
CA ILE A 163 -6.87 -5.58 -17.76
C ILE A 163 -6.63 -4.63 -16.59
N CYS A 164 -6.47 -5.21 -15.40
CA CYS A 164 -6.37 -4.46 -14.16
C CYS A 164 -5.00 -4.60 -13.51
N TYR A 165 -4.70 -3.63 -12.67
CA TYR A 165 -3.47 -3.50 -11.91
C TYR A 165 -3.76 -3.51 -10.40
N SER A 166 -2.86 -4.09 -9.59
CA SER A 166 -2.97 -4.07 -8.13
C SER A 166 -1.61 -4.01 -7.46
N SER A 167 -1.47 -3.07 -6.53
CA SER A 167 -0.26 -2.89 -5.72
C SER A 167 -0.55 -2.25 -4.36
N GLN A 168 0.46 -2.24 -3.50
CA GLN A 168 0.46 -1.51 -2.23
C GLN A 168 1.79 -0.80 -2.01
N ILE A 169 1.73 0.35 -1.31
CA ILE A 169 2.89 1.05 -0.76
C ILE A 169 2.69 1.08 0.76
N LYS A 170 3.72 0.68 1.52
CA LYS A 170 3.71 0.72 2.98
C LYS A 170 4.85 1.59 3.50
N LEU A 171 4.54 2.42 4.50
CA LEU A 171 5.51 3.26 5.20
C LEU A 171 5.52 2.86 6.68
N TYR A 172 6.69 2.54 7.21
CA TYR A 172 6.87 2.07 8.59
C TYR A 172 7.38 3.19 9.49
N GLU A 173 6.66 3.49 10.59
CA GLU A 173 6.92 4.60 11.49
C GLU A 173 8.37 4.66 12.00
N SER A 174 8.83 3.72 12.80
CA SER A 174 10.10 3.84 13.51
C SER A 174 11.33 3.57 12.65
N THR A 175 11.16 2.86 11.54
CA THR A 175 12.27 2.39 10.71
C THR A 175 12.45 3.21 9.45
N ASN A 176 11.44 4.00 9.10
CA ASN A 176 11.36 4.71 7.82
C ASN A 176 11.54 3.78 6.60
N VAL A 177 11.24 2.49 6.77
CA VAL A 177 11.25 1.51 5.69
C VAL A 177 10.08 1.78 4.76
N ILE A 178 10.33 1.65 3.48
CA ILE A 178 9.33 1.69 2.41
C ILE A 178 9.25 0.28 1.84
N GLU A 179 8.05 -0.29 1.83
CA GLU A 179 7.79 -1.53 1.11
C GLU A 179 6.80 -1.28 -0.02
N THR A 180 7.02 -1.92 -1.15
CA THR A 180 6.09 -1.91 -2.27
C THR A 180 5.78 -3.33 -2.66
N HIS A 181 4.49 -3.63 -2.76
CA HIS A 181 3.99 -4.95 -3.12
C HIS A 181 3.22 -4.85 -4.43
N ILE A 182 3.58 -5.68 -5.39
CA ILE A 182 2.92 -5.77 -6.70
C ILE A 182 2.25 -7.12 -6.79
N ALA A 183 0.92 -7.16 -6.62
CA ALA A 183 0.16 -8.39 -6.76
C ALA A 183 -0.08 -8.72 -8.23
N GLN A 184 -0.37 -7.71 -9.02
CA GLN A 184 -0.65 -7.88 -10.44
C GLN A 184 -0.12 -6.71 -11.22
N LYS A 185 0.83 -6.98 -12.11
CA LYS A 185 1.30 -6.05 -13.13
C LYS A 185 1.03 -6.61 -14.50
N VAL A 186 0.37 -5.81 -15.32
CA VAL A 186 -0.02 -6.18 -16.68
C VAL A 186 0.61 -5.22 -17.67
N LEU A 187 0.66 -5.63 -18.93
CA LEU A 187 1.16 -4.83 -20.03
C LEU A 187 0.00 -4.40 -20.92
N CYS A 188 -0.11 -3.08 -21.13
CA CYS A 188 -0.98 -2.52 -22.17
C CYS A 188 -0.13 -2.21 -23.41
N THR A 189 -0.10 -3.12 -24.35
CA THR A 189 0.78 -3.01 -25.55
C THR A 189 0.38 -1.90 -26.51
N THR A 190 -0.84 -1.39 -26.38
CA THR A 190 -1.38 -0.30 -27.20
C THR A 190 -1.08 1.08 -26.63
N TRP A 191 -0.52 1.14 -25.42
CA TRP A 191 -0.24 2.38 -24.72
C TRP A 191 1.16 2.39 -24.11
N ASN A 192 1.83 3.55 -24.17
CA ASN A 192 3.17 3.77 -23.60
C ASN A 192 4.22 2.68 -23.93
N GLY A 193 4.13 2.05 -25.11
CA GLY A 193 5.02 0.95 -25.46
C GLY A 193 4.92 -0.27 -24.54
N GLY A 194 3.87 -0.35 -23.73
CA GLY A 194 3.63 -1.45 -22.82
C GLY A 194 4.41 -1.40 -21.50
N VAL A 195 5.11 -0.34 -21.22
CA VAL A 195 5.97 -0.30 -20.02
C VAL A 195 5.74 0.93 -19.20
N ALA A 196 5.66 0.78 -17.92
CA ALA A 196 6.40 1.60 -17.00
C ALA A 196 6.38 1.05 -15.60
N ILE A 197 7.53 0.77 -15.08
CA ILE A 197 7.79 0.67 -13.66
C ILE A 197 8.99 1.55 -13.36
N HIS A 198 8.83 2.42 -12.44
CA HIS A 198 9.92 3.13 -11.78
C HIS A 198 9.78 3.02 -10.29
#